data_67d2bbf96f19204f2e3da5dbd398529d
#
_entry.id   67d2bbf96f19204f2e3da5dbd398529d
#
_cell.length_a   1.000
_cell.length_b   1.000
_cell.length_c   1.000
_cell.angle_alpha   90.00
_cell.angle_beta   90.00
_cell.angle_gamma   90.00
#
_symmetry.space_group_name_H-M   'P 1'
#
loop_
_entity.id
_entity.type
_entity.pdbx_description
1 polymer ?
#
loop_
_entity_poly.entity_id
_entity_poly.type
_entity_poly.pdbx_seq_one_letter_code
_entity_poly.pdbx_strand_id
1 'polypeptide(L)'
;MSFLNSLLNGLIVLPWWGYIVLCLVLTHITIVGVTVYLHRHSAHRALDLHPAVCHFFRFWLWLTTGQNTKAWTAIHRKHHARCETEEDPHSPQILGINKVMWEGAELYRAEAKNQDTLDRFGSGTPDDFMERFYSNNHTLGVTSMLIIDLILFGTMGLTIWAVQMIWIPLFAAGVINGVAHYWGYRNYQCEDASRNLIPWGIFIGGEELHNNHHAYGTSAKFSNKWYE
;
A
#
# COMPACT_ATOMS: atom_id res chain seq x y z
N MET A 1 -25.13 -16.95 -24.84
CA MET A 1 -23.83 -16.45 -25.32
C MET A 1 -22.97 -17.65 -25.70
N SER A 2 -22.18 -17.59 -26.78
CA SER A 2 -21.22 -18.67 -27.06
C SER A 2 -20.13 -18.65 -25.98
N PHE A 3 -19.54 -19.81 -25.69
CA PHE A 3 -18.43 -19.95 -24.72
C PHE A 3 -17.30 -18.93 -25.00
N LEU A 4 -16.96 -18.75 -26.26
CA LEU A 4 -15.96 -17.78 -26.71
C LEU A 4 -16.33 -16.34 -26.34
N ASN A 5 -17.59 -15.96 -26.50
CA ASN A 5 -18.06 -14.61 -26.15
C ASN A 5 -18.01 -14.36 -24.65
N SER A 6 -18.32 -15.36 -23.81
CA SER A 6 -18.17 -15.26 -22.37
C SER A 6 -16.71 -15.16 -21.93
N LEU A 7 -15.80 -15.87 -22.61
CA LEU A 7 -14.36 -15.81 -22.34
C LEU A 7 -13.77 -14.44 -22.68
N LEU A 8 -14.22 -13.83 -23.80
CA LEU A 8 -13.71 -12.52 -24.23
C LEU A 8 -14.27 -11.34 -23.42
N ASN A 9 -15.54 -11.40 -23.05
CA ASN A 9 -16.24 -10.26 -22.44
C ASN A 9 -16.51 -10.42 -20.94
N GLY A 10 -16.35 -11.62 -20.37
CA GLY A 10 -16.68 -11.91 -18.99
C GLY A 10 -18.19 -11.89 -18.72
N LEU A 11 -18.52 -11.85 -17.42
CA LEU A 11 -19.91 -11.79 -16.94
C LEU A 11 -20.46 -10.36 -16.96
N ILE A 12 -19.60 -9.36 -16.88
CA ILE A 12 -19.95 -7.93 -16.76
C ILE A 12 -19.30 -7.18 -17.91
N VAL A 13 -20.13 -6.62 -18.78
CA VAL A 13 -19.70 -5.78 -19.89
C VAL A 13 -19.98 -4.32 -19.53
N LEU A 14 -18.94 -3.51 -19.46
CA LEU A 14 -19.02 -2.07 -19.16
C LEU A 14 -18.70 -1.26 -20.43
N PRO A 15 -19.20 -0.01 -20.52
CA PRO A 15 -18.66 0.93 -21.49
C PRO A 15 -17.19 1.23 -21.15
N TRP A 16 -16.39 1.69 -22.12
CA TRP A 16 -14.94 1.90 -21.93
C TRP A 16 -14.59 2.76 -20.69
N TRP A 17 -15.35 3.83 -20.44
CA TRP A 17 -15.17 4.68 -19.25
C TRP A 17 -15.52 3.95 -17.93
N GLY A 18 -16.45 2.98 -17.99
CA GLY A 18 -16.83 2.16 -16.85
C GLY A 18 -15.67 1.30 -16.34
N TYR A 19 -14.84 0.76 -17.22
CA TYR A 19 -13.62 0.05 -16.82
C TYR A 19 -12.60 0.96 -16.14
N ILE A 20 -12.46 2.21 -16.61
CA ILE A 20 -11.58 3.20 -15.95
C ILE A 20 -12.09 3.52 -14.55
N VAL A 21 -13.37 3.81 -14.38
CA VAL A 21 -13.98 4.08 -13.07
C VAL A 21 -13.82 2.88 -12.15
N LEU A 22 -14.04 1.67 -12.65
CA LEU A 22 -13.85 0.43 -11.88
C LEU A 22 -12.40 0.28 -11.40
N CYS A 23 -11.42 0.46 -12.28
CA CYS A 23 -10.00 0.43 -11.88
C CYS A 23 -9.70 1.44 -10.78
N LEU A 24 -10.19 2.68 -10.92
CA LEU A 24 -9.99 3.72 -9.90
C LEU A 24 -10.66 3.36 -8.57
N VAL A 25 -11.86 2.79 -8.58
CA VAL A 25 -12.54 2.34 -7.35
C VAL A 25 -11.77 1.20 -6.68
N LEU A 26 -11.37 0.18 -7.44
CA LEU A 26 -10.66 -0.98 -6.87
C LEU A 26 -9.29 -0.59 -6.31
N THR A 27 -8.52 0.23 -7.03
CA THR A 27 -7.24 0.75 -6.55
C THR A 27 -7.41 1.68 -5.37
N HIS A 28 -8.49 2.48 -5.32
CA HIS A 28 -8.77 3.35 -4.19
C HIS A 28 -9.13 2.57 -2.92
N ILE A 29 -9.90 1.48 -3.03
CA ILE A 29 -10.13 0.57 -1.88
C ILE A 29 -8.81 0.00 -1.36
N THR A 30 -7.87 -0.34 -2.25
CA THR A 30 -6.54 -0.82 -1.86
C THR A 30 -5.73 0.28 -1.16
N ILE A 31 -5.75 1.53 -1.67
CA ILE A 31 -5.14 2.68 -1.00
C ILE A 31 -5.73 2.88 0.39
N VAL A 32 -7.06 2.87 0.52
CA VAL A 32 -7.73 2.99 1.83
C VAL A 32 -7.30 1.86 2.77
N GLY A 33 -7.18 0.63 2.28
CA GLY A 33 -6.65 -0.50 3.05
C GLY A 33 -5.22 -0.26 3.54
N VAL A 34 -4.35 0.25 2.69
CA VAL A 34 -2.97 0.57 3.09
C VAL A 34 -2.94 1.74 4.07
N THR A 35 -3.54 2.87 3.72
CA THR A 35 -3.42 4.09 4.53
C THR A 35 -4.19 4.06 5.84
N VAL A 36 -5.38 3.43 5.88
CA VAL A 36 -6.21 3.39 7.09
C VAL A 36 -5.88 2.16 7.95
N TYR A 37 -5.81 0.96 7.34
CA TYR A 37 -5.60 -0.26 8.12
C TYR A 37 -4.12 -0.53 8.40
N LEU A 38 -3.26 -0.63 7.39
CA LEU A 38 -1.85 -0.97 7.63
C LEU A 38 -1.11 0.19 8.29
N HIS A 39 -1.28 1.40 7.82
CA HIS A 39 -0.53 2.57 8.24
C HIS A 39 -1.05 3.14 9.55
N ARG A 40 -2.26 3.74 9.55
CA ARG A 40 -2.79 4.44 10.73
C ARG A 40 -3.19 3.49 11.86
N HIS A 41 -3.89 2.39 11.55
CA HIS A 41 -4.33 1.45 12.60
C HIS A 41 -3.20 0.54 13.07
N SER A 42 -2.57 -0.22 12.16
CA SER A 42 -1.60 -1.26 12.54
C SER A 42 -0.23 -0.70 12.91
N ALA A 43 0.37 0.15 12.06
CA ALA A 43 1.73 0.64 12.29
C ALA A 43 1.77 1.71 13.39
N HIS A 44 1.00 2.76 13.27
CA HIS A 44 1.05 3.92 14.16
C HIS A 44 0.09 3.89 15.35
N ARG A 45 -0.91 3.00 15.32
CA ARG A 45 -1.98 2.94 16.35
C ARG A 45 -2.65 4.31 16.55
N ALA A 46 -2.77 5.06 15.47
CA ALA A 46 -3.35 6.41 15.45
C ALA A 46 -4.88 6.40 15.47
N LEU A 47 -5.49 5.25 15.18
CA LEU A 47 -6.93 5.03 15.26
C LEU A 47 -7.24 3.54 15.52
N ASP A 48 -8.42 3.28 16.05
CA ASP A 48 -8.94 1.93 16.25
C ASP A 48 -10.02 1.63 15.20
N LEU A 49 -9.93 0.45 14.60
CA LEU A 49 -10.89 -0.05 13.63
C LEU A 49 -11.71 -1.20 14.23
N HIS A 50 -12.99 -1.26 13.84
CA HIS A 50 -13.80 -2.41 14.18
C HIS A 50 -13.22 -3.70 13.57
N PRO A 51 -13.19 -4.85 14.29
CA PRO A 51 -12.58 -6.09 13.80
C PRO A 51 -13.07 -6.54 12.42
N ALA A 52 -14.35 -6.37 12.09
CA ALA A 52 -14.88 -6.71 10.77
C ALA A 52 -14.21 -5.89 9.63
N VAL A 53 -13.89 -4.61 9.89
CA VAL A 53 -13.19 -3.74 8.94
C VAL A 53 -11.74 -4.19 8.79
N CYS A 54 -11.08 -4.57 9.89
CA CYS A 54 -9.73 -5.13 9.85
C CYS A 54 -9.70 -6.42 9.03
N HIS A 55 -10.65 -7.34 9.23
CA HIS A 55 -10.74 -8.58 8.45
C HIS A 55 -10.99 -8.33 6.98
N PHE A 56 -11.87 -7.38 6.63
CA PHE A 56 -12.11 -6.99 5.25
C PHE A 56 -10.83 -6.49 4.57
N PHE A 57 -10.09 -5.56 5.19
CA PHE A 57 -8.87 -5.02 4.60
C PHE A 57 -7.74 -6.05 4.52
N ARG A 58 -7.57 -6.92 5.51
CA ARG A 58 -6.61 -8.02 5.45
C ARG A 58 -6.86 -8.93 4.25
N PHE A 59 -8.11 -9.34 4.05
CA PHE A 59 -8.51 -10.16 2.91
C PHE A 59 -8.31 -9.41 1.58
N TRP A 60 -8.76 -8.16 1.51
CA TRP A 60 -8.63 -7.33 0.30
C TRP A 60 -7.16 -7.10 -0.08
N LEU A 61 -6.32 -6.74 0.86
CA LEU A 61 -4.89 -6.51 0.63
C LEU A 61 -4.15 -7.79 0.24
N TRP A 62 -4.55 -8.94 0.79
CA TRP A 62 -4.03 -10.21 0.35
C TRP A 62 -4.38 -10.51 -1.11
N LEU A 63 -5.60 -10.23 -1.56
CA LEU A 63 -6.02 -10.37 -2.95
C LEU A 63 -5.29 -9.42 -3.90
N THR A 64 -5.13 -8.15 -3.50
CA THR A 64 -4.70 -7.07 -4.42
C THR A 64 -3.22 -6.73 -4.33
N THR A 65 -2.50 -7.18 -3.31
CA THR A 65 -1.09 -6.86 -3.10
C THR A 65 -0.24 -8.05 -2.65
N GLY A 66 -0.85 -9.10 -2.13
CA GLY A 66 -0.18 -10.21 -1.48
C GLY A 66 0.52 -9.84 -0.16
N GLN A 67 0.29 -8.64 0.38
CA GLN A 67 0.90 -8.18 1.63
C GLN A 67 0.23 -8.81 2.84
N ASN A 68 1.02 -9.00 3.90
CA ASN A 68 0.53 -9.36 5.23
C ASN A 68 0.78 -8.23 6.22
N THR A 69 -0.02 -8.20 7.29
CA THR A 69 -0.02 -7.13 8.27
C THR A 69 1.31 -7.01 9.00
N LYS A 70 1.89 -8.13 9.44
CA LYS A 70 3.11 -8.12 10.26
C LYS A 70 4.31 -7.57 9.49
N ALA A 71 4.55 -8.06 8.28
CA ALA A 71 5.69 -7.61 7.48
C ALA A 71 5.58 -6.13 7.12
N TRP A 72 4.41 -5.69 6.65
CA TRP A 72 4.20 -4.28 6.31
C TRP A 72 4.41 -3.36 7.51
N THR A 73 3.77 -3.69 8.63
CA THR A 73 3.87 -2.93 9.88
C THR A 73 5.31 -2.85 10.39
N ALA A 74 6.03 -3.97 10.36
CA ALA A 74 7.41 -4.03 10.84
C ALA A 74 8.36 -3.18 9.98
N ILE A 75 8.24 -3.28 8.66
CA ILE A 75 9.06 -2.51 7.72
C ILE A 75 8.80 -1.02 7.89
N HIS A 76 7.54 -0.62 7.99
CA HIS A 76 7.16 0.78 8.14
C HIS A 76 7.63 1.37 9.48
N ARG A 77 7.47 0.63 10.58
CA ARG A 77 7.99 1.06 11.89
C ARG A 77 9.50 1.13 11.92
N LYS A 78 10.20 0.22 11.23
CA LYS A 78 11.66 0.27 11.10
C LYS A 78 12.08 1.52 10.34
N HIS A 79 11.39 1.85 9.22
CA HIS A 79 11.63 3.09 8.49
C HIS A 79 11.54 4.31 9.41
N HIS A 80 10.44 4.50 10.16
CA HIS A 80 10.30 5.61 11.09
C HIS A 80 11.37 5.62 12.20
N ALA A 81 11.78 4.46 12.70
CA ALA A 81 12.78 4.35 13.76
C ALA A 81 14.23 4.54 13.28
N ARG A 82 14.49 4.35 11.99
CA ARG A 82 15.82 4.35 11.35
C ARG A 82 15.88 5.22 10.10
N CYS A 83 14.96 6.16 9.98
CA CYS A 83 14.81 7.00 8.80
C CYS A 83 16.16 7.64 8.42
N GLU A 84 16.52 7.57 7.13
CA GLU A 84 17.76 8.14 6.53
C GLU A 84 19.06 7.51 7.09
N THR A 85 19.01 6.33 7.70
CA THR A 85 20.21 5.58 8.10
C THR A 85 20.44 4.38 7.17
N GLU A 86 21.59 3.71 7.32
CA GLU A 86 21.90 2.47 6.57
C GLU A 86 20.94 1.32 6.90
N GLU A 87 20.25 1.39 8.06
CA GLU A 87 19.24 0.42 8.45
C GLU A 87 17.85 0.71 7.85
N ASP A 88 17.64 1.89 7.24
CA ASP A 88 16.36 2.24 6.61
C ASP A 88 16.11 1.36 5.39
N PRO A 89 15.01 0.60 5.34
CA PRO A 89 14.76 -0.34 4.26
C PRO A 89 14.56 0.31 2.89
N HIS A 90 14.28 1.61 2.81
CA HIS A 90 13.96 2.28 1.55
C HIS A 90 14.32 3.78 1.51
N SER A 91 15.33 4.23 2.25
CA SER A 91 15.76 5.64 2.17
C SER A 91 16.32 5.99 0.78
N PRO A 92 15.75 6.98 0.09
CA PRO A 92 16.31 7.48 -1.16
C PRO A 92 17.60 8.28 -0.94
N GLN A 93 17.88 8.74 0.27
CA GLN A 93 19.12 9.43 0.63
C GLN A 93 20.30 8.44 0.67
N ILE A 94 20.06 7.20 1.09
CA ILE A 94 21.07 6.15 1.22
C ILE A 94 21.16 5.30 -0.06
N LEU A 95 20.02 4.84 -0.57
CA LEU A 95 19.96 3.90 -1.70
C LEU A 95 19.91 4.59 -3.05
N GLY A 96 19.62 5.89 -3.08
CA GLY A 96 19.36 6.67 -4.29
C GLY A 96 17.91 6.60 -4.74
N ILE A 97 17.40 7.75 -5.21
CA ILE A 97 15.98 7.90 -5.61
C ILE A 97 15.54 6.92 -6.70
N ASN A 98 16.39 6.66 -7.69
CA ASN A 98 16.06 5.77 -8.79
C ASN A 98 15.82 4.34 -8.30
N LYS A 99 16.65 3.85 -7.36
CA LYS A 99 16.47 2.52 -6.79
C LYS A 99 15.17 2.42 -6.00
N VAL A 100 14.90 3.37 -5.11
CA VAL A 100 13.67 3.34 -4.32
C VAL A 100 12.43 3.49 -5.21
N MET A 101 12.48 4.36 -6.23
CA MET A 101 11.35 4.59 -7.14
C MET A 101 10.99 3.35 -7.96
N TRP A 102 11.98 2.63 -8.49
CA TRP A 102 11.73 1.54 -9.45
C TRP A 102 11.86 0.14 -8.87
N GLU A 103 12.59 -0.02 -7.77
CA GLU A 103 12.83 -1.30 -7.09
C GLU A 103 12.20 -1.34 -5.68
N GLY A 104 11.31 -0.39 -5.35
CA GLY A 104 10.71 -0.30 -4.01
C GLY A 104 9.95 -1.56 -3.58
N ALA A 105 9.31 -2.26 -4.53
CA ALA A 105 8.66 -3.54 -4.24
C ALA A 105 9.67 -4.66 -3.93
N GLU A 106 10.83 -4.66 -4.59
CA GLU A 106 11.92 -5.60 -4.36
C GLU A 106 12.59 -5.33 -3.00
N LEU A 107 12.81 -4.07 -2.67
CA LEU A 107 13.31 -3.65 -1.34
C LEU A 107 12.36 -4.12 -0.25
N TYR A 108 11.05 -3.90 -0.41
CA TYR A 108 10.03 -4.41 0.50
C TYR A 108 10.10 -5.93 0.65
N ARG A 109 10.15 -6.69 -0.46
CA ARG A 109 10.21 -8.15 -0.44
C ARG A 109 11.49 -8.69 0.20
N ALA A 110 12.59 -7.99 0.04
CA ALA A 110 13.85 -8.35 0.68
C ALA A 110 13.75 -8.14 2.20
N GLU A 111 13.26 -6.98 2.63
CA GLU A 111 13.11 -6.66 4.04
C GLU A 111 12.04 -7.50 4.75
N ALA A 112 10.97 -7.89 4.05
CA ALA A 112 9.93 -8.78 4.57
C ALA A 112 10.44 -10.19 4.94
N LYS A 113 11.63 -10.58 4.48
CA LYS A 113 12.31 -11.83 4.84
C LYS A 113 13.28 -11.67 6.01
N ASN A 114 13.53 -10.44 6.45
CA ASN A 114 14.43 -10.13 7.54
C ASN A 114 13.76 -10.42 8.88
N GLN A 115 14.13 -11.54 9.50
CA GLN A 115 13.51 -11.98 10.76
C GLN A 115 13.76 -11.00 11.90
N ASP A 116 14.94 -10.38 12.00
CA ASP A 116 15.23 -9.36 13.00
C ASP A 116 14.26 -8.18 12.92
N THR A 117 13.96 -7.71 11.71
CA THR A 117 12.96 -6.67 11.49
C THR A 117 11.56 -7.09 11.92
N LEU A 118 11.15 -8.31 11.56
CA LEU A 118 9.83 -8.83 11.94
C LEU A 118 9.68 -9.00 13.46
N ASP A 119 10.73 -9.40 14.15
CA ASP A 119 10.71 -9.64 15.61
C ASP A 119 10.77 -8.32 16.38
N ARG A 120 11.60 -7.38 15.96
CA ARG A 120 11.78 -6.10 16.67
C ARG A 120 10.63 -5.12 16.45
N PHE A 121 10.09 -5.05 15.23
CA PHE A 121 9.13 -4.01 14.83
C PHE A 121 7.71 -4.53 14.57
N GLY A 122 7.52 -5.85 14.42
CA GLY A 122 6.23 -6.47 14.10
C GLY A 122 5.31 -6.74 15.30
N SER A 123 5.64 -6.26 16.50
CA SER A 123 4.87 -6.53 17.72
C SER A 123 3.45 -5.97 17.68
N GLY A 124 2.48 -6.71 18.25
CA GLY A 124 1.08 -6.29 18.38
C GLY A 124 0.29 -6.30 17.07
N THR A 125 0.80 -6.97 16.04
CA THR A 125 0.05 -7.30 14.83
C THR A 125 -0.74 -8.60 15.03
N PRO A 126 -1.81 -8.86 14.23
CA PRO A 126 -2.56 -10.10 14.32
C PRO A 126 -1.66 -11.34 14.10
N ASP A 127 -1.91 -12.39 14.88
CA ASP A 127 -1.30 -13.71 14.72
C ASP A 127 -2.38 -14.80 14.83
N ASP A 128 -3.43 -14.66 14.03
CA ASP A 128 -4.53 -15.62 13.94
C ASP A 128 -4.36 -16.55 12.72
N PHE A 129 -5.29 -17.52 12.61
CA PHE A 129 -5.29 -18.46 11.49
C PHE A 129 -5.31 -17.77 10.13
N MET A 130 -6.10 -16.70 9.99
CA MET A 130 -6.22 -15.97 8.71
C MET A 130 -4.93 -15.27 8.33
N GLU A 131 -4.25 -14.61 9.30
CA GLU A 131 -2.96 -13.95 9.03
C GLU A 131 -1.89 -14.95 8.61
N ARG A 132 -1.81 -16.11 9.30
CA ARG A 132 -0.88 -17.19 8.92
C ARG A 132 -1.20 -17.75 7.55
N PHE A 133 -2.49 -17.90 7.21
CA PHE A 133 -2.91 -18.35 5.89
C PHE A 133 -2.50 -17.36 4.80
N TYR A 134 -2.75 -16.07 4.99
CA TYR A 134 -2.39 -15.02 4.02
C TYR A 134 -0.87 -14.92 3.83
N SER A 135 -0.11 -14.95 4.91
CA SER A 135 1.35 -14.88 4.87
C SER A 135 2.00 -16.05 4.13
N ASN A 136 1.44 -17.25 4.28
CA ASN A 136 1.97 -18.45 3.63
C ASN A 136 1.48 -18.61 2.18
N ASN A 137 0.43 -17.89 1.77
CA ASN A 137 -0.24 -18.06 0.49
C ASN A 137 -0.40 -16.74 -0.29
N HIS A 138 0.57 -15.84 -0.21
CA HIS A 138 0.50 -14.53 -0.88
C HIS A 138 0.26 -14.62 -2.40
N THR A 139 0.93 -15.55 -3.09
CA THR A 139 0.73 -15.79 -4.53
C THR A 139 -0.69 -16.27 -4.84
N LEU A 140 -1.28 -17.10 -3.97
CA LEU A 140 -2.66 -17.55 -4.14
C LEU A 140 -3.64 -16.37 -4.12
N GLY A 141 -3.41 -15.38 -3.26
CA GLY A 141 -4.24 -14.17 -3.19
C GLY A 141 -4.28 -13.43 -4.51
N VAL A 142 -3.11 -13.01 -5.00
CA VAL A 142 -3.02 -12.23 -6.25
C VAL A 142 -3.45 -13.02 -7.49
N THR A 143 -3.25 -14.34 -7.49
CA THR A 143 -3.74 -15.23 -8.57
C THR A 143 -5.26 -15.38 -8.50
N SER A 144 -5.84 -15.47 -7.30
CA SER A 144 -7.31 -15.48 -7.13
C SER A 144 -7.94 -14.20 -7.65
N MET A 145 -7.33 -13.04 -7.40
CA MET A 145 -7.80 -11.77 -7.95
C MET A 145 -7.76 -11.76 -9.48
N LEU A 146 -6.69 -12.27 -10.09
CA LEU A 146 -6.62 -12.42 -11.54
C LEU A 146 -7.78 -13.27 -12.08
N ILE A 147 -8.04 -14.40 -11.43
CA ILE A 147 -9.13 -15.31 -11.85
C ILE A 147 -10.50 -14.62 -11.72
N ILE A 148 -10.73 -13.90 -10.61
CA ILE A 148 -11.96 -13.14 -10.38
C ILE A 148 -12.14 -12.08 -11.47
N ASP A 149 -11.11 -11.30 -11.75
CA ASP A 149 -11.16 -10.24 -12.77
C ASP A 149 -11.40 -10.81 -14.17
N LEU A 150 -10.76 -11.94 -14.53
CA LEU A 150 -10.99 -12.63 -15.80
C LEU A 150 -12.42 -13.17 -15.92
N ILE A 151 -12.96 -13.77 -14.87
CA ILE A 151 -14.34 -14.27 -14.87
C ILE A 151 -15.33 -13.11 -15.02
N LEU A 152 -15.12 -12.03 -14.29
CA LEU A 152 -16.05 -10.89 -14.29
C LEU A 152 -15.96 -10.06 -15.58
N PHE A 153 -14.77 -9.80 -16.08
CA PHE A 153 -14.52 -8.80 -17.13
C PHE A 153 -13.84 -9.35 -18.39
N GLY A 154 -13.67 -10.66 -18.50
CA GLY A 154 -13.03 -11.30 -19.64
C GLY A 154 -11.59 -10.82 -19.84
N THR A 155 -11.21 -10.55 -21.09
CA THR A 155 -9.87 -10.06 -21.44
C THR A 155 -9.52 -8.71 -20.78
N MET A 156 -10.51 -7.84 -20.54
CA MET A 156 -10.31 -6.58 -19.80
C MET A 156 -9.92 -6.82 -18.35
N GLY A 157 -10.30 -7.97 -17.76
CA GLY A 157 -9.91 -8.37 -16.42
C GLY A 157 -8.40 -8.47 -16.24
N LEU A 158 -7.65 -8.88 -17.26
CA LEU A 158 -6.18 -8.88 -17.22
C LEU A 158 -5.61 -7.46 -17.05
N THR A 159 -6.18 -6.49 -17.75
CA THR A 159 -5.77 -5.08 -17.64
C THR A 159 -6.11 -4.52 -16.27
N ILE A 160 -7.32 -4.80 -15.74
CA ILE A 160 -7.75 -4.38 -14.41
C ILE A 160 -6.79 -4.94 -13.35
N TRP A 161 -6.53 -6.23 -13.39
CA TRP A 161 -5.60 -6.89 -12.49
C TRP A 161 -4.18 -6.30 -12.57
N ALA A 162 -3.65 -6.07 -13.78
CA ALA A 162 -2.32 -5.49 -13.96
C ALA A 162 -2.23 -4.08 -13.35
N VAL A 163 -3.26 -3.25 -13.50
CA VAL A 163 -3.35 -1.92 -12.86
C VAL A 163 -3.36 -2.05 -11.34
N GLN A 164 -4.14 -2.98 -10.78
CA GLN A 164 -4.15 -3.23 -9.33
C GLN A 164 -2.76 -3.66 -8.81
N MET A 165 -2.06 -4.55 -9.53
CA MET A 165 -0.74 -5.06 -9.12
C MET A 165 0.35 -4.00 -9.14
N ILE A 166 0.31 -3.04 -10.06
CA ILE A 166 1.33 -1.99 -10.16
C ILE A 166 1.04 -0.80 -9.25
N TRP A 167 -0.19 -0.61 -8.79
CA TRP A 167 -0.63 0.61 -8.11
C TRP A 167 0.14 0.89 -6.82
N ILE A 168 0.18 -0.08 -5.91
CA ILE A 168 0.90 0.08 -4.63
C ILE A 168 2.42 0.10 -4.81
N PRO A 169 3.07 -0.77 -5.61
CA PRO A 169 4.48 -0.63 -5.95
C PRO A 169 4.86 0.75 -6.46
N LEU A 170 4.06 1.34 -7.34
CA LEU A 170 4.36 2.65 -7.90
C LEU A 170 4.10 3.78 -6.89
N PHE A 171 2.89 3.85 -6.32
CA PHE A 171 2.49 5.01 -5.51
C PHE A 171 2.99 4.93 -4.07
N ALA A 172 2.87 3.80 -3.39
CA ALA A 172 3.35 3.70 -2.01
C ALA A 172 4.86 3.47 -1.96
N ALA A 173 5.38 2.41 -2.60
CA ALA A 173 6.79 2.08 -2.49
C ALA A 173 7.68 3.04 -3.30
N GLY A 174 7.26 3.49 -4.48
CA GLY A 174 8.04 4.43 -5.29
C GLY A 174 7.81 5.89 -4.90
N VAL A 175 6.57 6.36 -5.01
CA VAL A 175 6.27 7.80 -4.84
C VAL A 175 6.36 8.22 -3.37
N ILE A 176 5.68 7.53 -2.46
CA ILE A 176 5.69 7.95 -1.05
C ILE A 176 7.03 7.65 -0.40
N ASN A 177 7.54 6.42 -0.45
CA ASN A 177 8.81 6.09 0.18
C ASN A 177 10.02 6.75 -0.54
N GLY A 178 9.94 6.94 -1.86
CA GLY A 178 11.02 7.54 -2.65
C GLY A 178 10.87 9.05 -2.77
N VAL A 179 9.90 9.50 -3.57
CA VAL A 179 9.81 10.93 -3.93
C VAL A 179 9.49 11.81 -2.72
N ALA A 180 8.64 11.35 -1.78
CA ALA A 180 8.29 12.13 -0.61
C ALA A 180 9.41 12.21 0.46
N HIS A 181 10.52 11.47 0.29
CA HIS A 181 11.76 11.67 1.06
C HIS A 181 12.86 12.38 0.24
N TYR A 182 12.53 12.84 -0.96
CA TYR A 182 13.51 13.44 -1.85
C TYR A 182 13.11 14.84 -2.36
N TRP A 183 11.84 15.01 -2.75
CA TRP A 183 11.32 16.22 -3.38
C TRP A 183 9.97 16.63 -2.80
N GLY A 184 9.74 17.94 -2.67
CA GLY A 184 8.50 18.52 -2.17
C GLY A 184 8.73 19.65 -1.19
N TYR A 185 7.67 20.09 -0.50
CA TYR A 185 7.72 21.14 0.50
C TYR A 185 7.62 20.58 1.92
N ARG A 186 7.91 21.41 2.92
CA ARG A 186 7.83 21.03 4.35
C ARG A 186 6.97 22.03 5.12
N ASN A 187 6.07 21.51 5.93
CA ASN A 187 5.35 22.30 6.94
C ASN A 187 6.08 22.27 8.29
N TYR A 188 6.84 21.20 8.54
CA TYR A 188 7.53 20.98 9.82
C TYR A 188 9.02 20.67 9.61
N GLN A 189 9.83 21.08 10.59
CA GLN A 189 11.23 20.71 10.65
C GLN A 189 11.34 19.36 11.34
N CYS A 190 11.53 18.28 10.57
CA CYS A 190 11.85 16.94 11.05
C CYS A 190 13.34 16.68 10.86
N GLU A 191 13.90 15.77 11.63
CA GLU A 191 15.30 15.34 11.48
C GLU A 191 15.53 14.54 10.19
N ASP A 192 14.47 13.87 9.70
CA ASP A 192 14.48 13.15 8.43
C ASP A 192 14.28 14.05 7.20
N ALA A 193 14.33 13.49 6.00
CA ALA A 193 14.17 14.20 4.72
C ALA A 193 12.71 14.25 4.23
N SER A 194 11.72 13.83 5.02
CA SER A 194 10.31 13.77 4.63
C SER A 194 9.77 15.11 4.12
N ARG A 195 8.96 15.05 3.07
CA ARG A 195 8.37 16.20 2.39
C ARG A 195 6.92 15.94 2.03
N ASN A 196 6.12 17.00 1.97
CA ASN A 196 4.79 16.96 1.39
C ASN A 196 4.92 17.12 -0.13
N LEU A 197 4.25 16.24 -0.90
CA LEU A 197 4.32 16.25 -2.36
C LEU A 197 3.43 17.34 -2.96
N ILE A 198 2.16 17.32 -2.58
CA ILE A 198 1.13 18.26 -3.02
C ILE A 198 0.26 18.62 -1.80
N PRO A 199 -0.35 19.81 -1.80
CA PRO A 199 -1.14 20.27 -0.64
C PRO A 199 -2.54 19.65 -0.53
N TRP A 200 -2.85 18.65 -1.31
CA TRP A 200 -4.17 17.99 -1.31
C TRP A 200 -4.01 16.51 -0.97
N GLY A 201 -4.42 16.10 0.23
CA GLY A 201 -4.33 14.73 0.71
C GLY A 201 -5.45 13.82 0.18
N ILE A 202 -5.72 13.82 -1.14
CA ILE A 202 -6.87 13.13 -1.74
C ILE A 202 -6.46 11.89 -2.55
N PHE A 203 -5.37 11.97 -3.32
CA PHE A 203 -5.05 10.96 -4.34
C PHE A 203 -4.51 9.67 -3.76
N ILE A 204 -3.70 9.75 -2.69
CA ILE A 204 -3.10 8.58 -2.02
C ILE A 204 -3.55 8.54 -0.53
N GLY A 205 -4.79 8.97 -0.26
CA GLY A 205 -5.38 8.87 1.07
C GLY A 205 -4.73 9.73 2.16
N GLY A 206 -4.09 10.83 1.77
CA GLY A 206 -3.38 11.76 2.66
C GLY A 206 -1.89 11.51 2.78
N GLU A 207 -1.37 10.42 2.22
CA GLU A 207 0.06 10.10 2.27
C GLU A 207 0.92 11.13 1.51
N GLU A 208 0.33 11.93 0.62
CA GLU A 208 0.94 13.09 -0.04
C GLU A 208 1.46 14.14 0.95
N LEU A 209 0.89 14.18 2.17
CA LEU A 209 1.26 15.06 3.26
C LEU A 209 2.29 14.38 4.19
N HIS A 210 3.34 13.82 3.60
CA HIS A 210 4.26 12.90 4.25
C HIS A 210 5.14 13.57 5.33
N ASN A 211 5.54 14.82 5.14
CA ASN A 211 6.24 15.57 6.18
C ASN A 211 5.34 15.86 7.40
N ASN A 212 4.05 16.15 7.17
CA ASN A 212 3.10 16.31 8.27
C ASN A 212 2.96 15.01 9.06
N HIS A 213 2.91 13.87 8.35
CA HIS A 213 2.85 12.55 8.96
C HIS A 213 4.11 12.23 9.77
N HIS A 214 5.31 12.46 9.23
CA HIS A 214 6.58 12.23 9.95
C HIS A 214 6.72 13.12 11.19
N ALA A 215 6.21 14.35 11.14
CA ALA A 215 6.17 15.23 12.31
C ALA A 215 5.22 14.73 13.41
N TYR A 216 4.12 14.09 13.05
CA TYR A 216 3.07 13.65 13.98
C TYR A 216 2.57 12.23 13.63
N GLY A 217 3.47 11.24 13.65
CA GLY A 217 3.18 9.85 13.24
C GLY A 217 2.02 9.18 13.99
N THR A 218 1.72 9.59 15.22
CA THR A 218 0.58 9.08 16.00
C THR A 218 -0.75 9.77 15.69
N SER A 219 -0.77 10.77 14.79
CA SER A 219 -1.98 11.41 14.34
C SER A 219 -2.64 10.67 13.18
N ALA A 220 -3.93 10.38 13.29
CA ALA A 220 -4.70 9.85 12.16
C ALA A 220 -4.98 10.91 11.08
N LYS A 221 -4.90 12.20 11.44
CA LYS A 221 -5.08 13.33 10.56
C LYS A 221 -3.72 13.87 10.11
N PHE A 222 -3.44 13.83 8.80
CA PHE A 222 -2.19 14.33 8.23
C PHE A 222 -2.30 15.82 7.81
N SER A 223 -3.50 16.28 7.50
CA SER A 223 -3.70 17.68 7.13
C SER A 223 -3.44 18.62 8.31
N ASN A 224 -2.71 19.72 8.06
CA ASN A 224 -2.48 20.80 9.00
C ASN A 224 -3.33 22.03 8.67
N LYS A 225 -3.54 22.26 7.38
CA LYS A 225 -4.28 23.42 6.87
C LYS A 225 -5.66 22.99 6.35
N TRP A 226 -6.60 23.92 6.29
CA TRP A 226 -7.98 23.66 5.87
C TRP A 226 -8.12 23.12 4.44
N TYR A 227 -7.13 23.35 3.60
CA TYR A 227 -7.10 22.93 2.19
C TYR A 227 -6.23 21.68 1.92
N GLU A 228 -5.60 21.13 2.95
CA GLU A 228 -4.82 19.89 2.91
C GLU A 228 -5.68 18.65 3.03
#